data_8dc600ead24c278da574edb7c945f12e
#
_entry.id   8dc600ead24c278da574edb7c945f12e
#
_cell.length_a   1.000
_cell.length_b   1.000
_cell.length_c   1.000
_cell.angle_alpha   90.00
_cell.angle_beta   90.00
_cell.angle_gamma   90.00
#
_symmetry.space_group_name_H-M   'P 1'
#
loop_
_entity.id
_entity.type
_entity.pdbx_description
1 polymer ?
#
loop_
_entity_poly.entity_id
_entity_poly.type
_entity_poly.pdbx_seq_one_letter_code
_entity_poly.pdbx_strand_id
1 'polypeptide(L)'
;MSVPPVPQSFTANDSPVESVRFGRRVRRYELVGDDAGPLVAALRVERPDLAIVRIPTSRVALIAELCTLGGQFVLGDCRVIYTRDNAGAGRPQGPRNSAFRLRAASAADGPLLDSLVEQIFTGYHTHYVSNPRLGAFALVDGYKEWTRAHIGGSDKHCLVAELDGEACAFTTTHVTTAAGEVVLNGVLPRFRGRGVYRDLLRATVAAFIEAGARSTVIATQIDNRAVQGVWVTEGFALARSEYTIHINFDG
;
A
#
# COMPACT_ATOMS: atom_id res chain seq x y z
N MET A 1 -26.84 6.78 30.64
CA MET A 1 -25.52 7.18 30.15
C MET A 1 -24.94 5.97 29.42
N SER A 2 -24.89 5.96 28.09
CA SER A 2 -24.20 4.90 27.33
C SER A 2 -22.70 5.07 27.49
N VAL A 3 -22.03 4.04 27.99
CA VAL A 3 -20.55 4.00 28.02
C VAL A 3 -20.07 4.14 26.58
N PRO A 4 -19.17 5.09 26.26
CA PRO A 4 -18.61 5.17 24.91
C PRO A 4 -17.93 3.84 24.58
N PRO A 5 -18.03 3.35 23.33
CA PRO A 5 -17.38 2.10 22.95
C PRO A 5 -15.87 2.22 23.22
N VAL A 6 -15.31 1.21 23.88
CA VAL A 6 -13.86 1.11 24.08
C VAL A 6 -13.21 1.12 22.69
N PRO A 7 -12.26 2.02 22.42
CA PRO A 7 -11.59 2.03 21.12
C PRO A 7 -10.99 0.64 20.86
N GLN A 8 -11.30 0.06 19.70
CA GLN A 8 -10.72 -1.23 19.32
C GLN A 8 -9.19 -1.07 19.24
N SER A 9 -8.46 -1.88 19.97
CA SER A 9 -7.00 -1.84 19.97
C SER A 9 -6.37 -2.44 18.70
N PHE A 10 -7.16 -3.19 17.92
CA PHE A 10 -6.73 -3.77 16.65
C PHE A 10 -7.93 -3.88 15.69
N THR A 11 -7.62 -4.01 14.39
CA THR A 11 -8.58 -4.40 13.36
C THR A 11 -8.31 -5.84 12.91
N ALA A 12 -9.35 -6.57 12.53
CA ALA A 12 -9.25 -7.91 11.96
C ALA A 12 -10.23 -8.06 10.81
N ASN A 13 -9.73 -8.43 9.62
CA ASN A 13 -10.53 -8.55 8.43
C ASN A 13 -10.16 -9.83 7.67
N ASP A 14 -11.16 -10.56 7.21
CA ASP A 14 -10.93 -11.64 6.25
C ASP A 14 -10.42 -11.04 4.93
N SER A 15 -9.54 -11.75 4.24
CA SER A 15 -9.02 -11.36 2.93
C SER A 15 -9.44 -12.36 1.86
N PRO A 16 -10.66 -12.24 1.28
CA PRO A 16 -11.16 -13.20 0.31
C PRO A 16 -10.26 -13.33 -0.93
N VAL A 17 -9.74 -12.21 -1.44
CA VAL A 17 -8.86 -12.20 -2.61
C VAL A 17 -7.57 -12.98 -2.35
N GLU A 18 -6.95 -12.77 -1.21
CA GLU A 18 -5.74 -13.52 -0.82
C GLU A 18 -6.07 -14.97 -0.49
N SER A 19 -7.23 -15.23 0.12
CA SER A 19 -7.66 -16.59 0.45
C SER A 19 -7.83 -17.42 -0.83
N VAL A 20 -8.46 -16.86 -1.85
CA VAL A 20 -8.57 -17.52 -3.18
C VAL A 20 -7.19 -17.69 -3.81
N ARG A 21 -6.38 -16.64 -3.82
CA ARG A 21 -5.04 -16.65 -4.44
C ARG A 21 -4.12 -17.71 -3.84
N PHE A 22 -4.14 -17.86 -2.53
CA PHE A 22 -3.24 -18.76 -1.82
C PHE A 22 -3.87 -20.13 -1.51
N GLY A 23 -5.17 -20.32 -1.81
CA GLY A 23 -5.88 -21.54 -1.45
C GLY A 23 -5.94 -21.79 0.04
N ARG A 24 -5.97 -20.72 0.86
CA ARG A 24 -5.87 -20.74 2.32
C ARG A 24 -6.80 -19.70 2.93
N ARG A 25 -7.31 -19.93 4.12
CA ARG A 25 -8.01 -18.90 4.89
C ARG A 25 -7.03 -17.83 5.36
N VAL A 26 -7.06 -16.64 4.73
CA VAL A 26 -6.20 -15.51 5.08
C VAL A 26 -6.98 -14.47 5.86
N ARG A 27 -6.44 -14.04 7.01
CA ARG A 27 -6.93 -12.88 7.78
C ARG A 27 -5.84 -11.87 7.99
N ARG A 28 -6.22 -10.60 7.90
CA ARG A 28 -5.35 -9.46 8.17
C ARG A 28 -5.69 -8.87 9.52
N TYR A 29 -4.65 -8.59 10.31
CA TYR A 29 -4.73 -7.95 11.61
C TYR A 29 -3.84 -6.73 11.62
N GLU A 30 -4.31 -5.65 12.22
CA GLU A 30 -3.51 -4.42 12.38
C GLU A 30 -3.69 -3.89 13.80
N LEU A 31 -2.59 -3.74 14.53
CA LEU A 31 -2.57 -3.14 15.86
C LEU A 31 -2.70 -1.62 15.69
N VAL A 32 -3.80 -1.04 16.17
CA VAL A 32 -4.10 0.39 16.06
C VAL A 32 -4.01 1.14 17.39
N GLY A 33 -4.17 0.42 18.50
CA GLY A 33 -4.10 0.96 19.85
C GLY A 33 -2.84 0.53 20.60
N ASP A 34 -2.79 0.91 21.87
CA ASP A 34 -1.64 0.62 22.73
C ASP A 34 -1.67 -0.76 23.36
N ASP A 35 -2.84 -1.33 23.56
CA ASP A 35 -3.01 -2.65 24.15
C ASP A 35 -3.00 -3.75 23.08
N ALA A 36 -1.95 -4.58 23.09
CA ALA A 36 -1.81 -5.71 22.18
C ALA A 36 -2.47 -6.99 22.69
N GLY A 37 -2.88 -7.06 23.96
CA GLY A 37 -3.49 -8.25 24.56
C GLY A 37 -4.66 -8.81 23.77
N PRO A 38 -5.66 -7.97 23.36
CA PRO A 38 -6.79 -8.43 22.54
C PRO A 38 -6.37 -9.00 21.18
N LEU A 39 -5.37 -8.42 20.50
CA LEU A 39 -4.84 -8.94 19.24
C LEU A 39 -4.25 -10.35 19.42
N VAL A 40 -3.41 -10.52 20.44
CA VAL A 40 -2.78 -11.81 20.74
C VAL A 40 -3.81 -12.86 21.11
N ALA A 41 -4.82 -12.49 21.93
CA ALA A 41 -5.93 -13.37 22.28
C ALA A 41 -6.72 -13.81 21.04
N ALA A 42 -7.03 -12.88 20.13
CA ALA A 42 -7.73 -13.18 18.87
C ALA A 42 -6.92 -14.18 18.02
N LEU A 43 -5.62 -13.94 17.83
CA LEU A 43 -4.74 -14.83 17.06
C LEU A 43 -4.68 -16.25 17.65
N ARG A 44 -4.66 -16.38 19.00
CA ARG A 44 -4.68 -17.70 19.68
C ARG A 44 -5.94 -18.49 19.43
N VAL A 45 -7.08 -17.81 19.34
CA VAL A 45 -8.40 -18.44 19.20
C VAL A 45 -8.73 -18.69 17.72
N GLU A 46 -8.54 -17.71 16.86
CA GLU A 46 -9.03 -17.72 15.48
C GLU A 46 -8.18 -18.59 14.55
N ARG A 47 -6.87 -18.60 14.73
CA ARG A 47 -5.89 -19.42 14.01
C ARG A 47 -6.24 -19.61 12.51
N PRO A 48 -6.31 -18.55 11.69
CA PRO A 48 -6.50 -18.70 10.25
C PRO A 48 -5.30 -19.47 9.68
N ASP A 49 -5.43 -20.08 8.50
CA ASP A 49 -4.29 -20.78 7.88
C ASP A 49 -3.10 -19.84 7.72
N LEU A 50 -3.38 -18.58 7.35
CA LEU A 50 -2.40 -17.50 7.30
C LEU A 50 -2.95 -16.24 8.00
N ALA A 51 -2.30 -15.82 9.08
CA ALA A 51 -2.46 -14.48 9.64
C ALA A 51 -1.42 -13.54 9.06
N ILE A 52 -1.85 -12.41 8.50
CA ILE A 52 -0.99 -11.28 8.12
C ILE A 52 -1.17 -10.20 9.17
N VAL A 53 -0.16 -9.99 10.00
CA VAL A 53 -0.22 -9.12 11.18
C VAL A 53 0.66 -7.89 10.95
N ARG A 54 0.10 -6.70 11.13
CA ARG A 54 0.84 -5.43 11.13
C ARG A 54 0.90 -4.86 12.53
N ILE A 55 2.12 -4.56 12.97
CA ILE A 55 2.37 -3.91 14.24
C ILE A 55 3.32 -2.72 14.06
N PRO A 56 3.14 -1.61 14.79
CA PRO A 56 4.11 -0.51 14.78
C PRO A 56 5.52 -1.01 15.17
N THR A 57 6.55 -0.47 14.52
CA THR A 57 7.95 -0.87 14.84
C THR A 57 8.35 -0.54 16.28
N SER A 58 7.70 0.45 16.92
CA SER A 58 7.85 0.74 18.34
C SER A 58 7.39 -0.40 19.25
N ARG A 59 6.62 -1.35 18.72
CA ARG A 59 6.12 -2.55 19.44
C ARG A 59 6.97 -3.79 19.17
N VAL A 60 8.24 -3.62 18.91
CA VAL A 60 9.17 -4.74 18.60
C VAL A 60 9.15 -5.85 19.65
N ALA A 61 8.94 -5.53 20.93
CA ALA A 61 8.85 -6.52 21.99
C ALA A 61 7.70 -7.52 21.81
N LEU A 62 6.61 -7.13 21.11
CA LEU A 62 5.48 -8.03 20.81
C LEU A 62 5.88 -9.19 19.89
N ILE A 63 6.94 -9.03 19.09
CA ILE A 63 7.44 -10.11 18.22
C ILE A 63 7.73 -11.39 19.02
N ALA A 64 8.33 -11.26 20.20
CA ALA A 64 8.63 -12.41 21.05
C ALA A 64 7.35 -13.18 21.45
N GLU A 65 6.26 -12.46 21.76
CA GLU A 65 4.99 -13.07 22.10
C GLU A 65 4.32 -13.71 20.88
N LEU A 66 4.35 -13.04 19.72
CA LEU A 66 3.80 -13.58 18.46
C LEU A 66 4.52 -14.87 18.03
N CYS A 67 5.81 -15.00 18.29
CA CYS A 67 6.56 -16.23 18.02
C CYS A 67 6.08 -17.43 18.86
N THR A 68 5.40 -17.21 20.00
CA THR A 68 4.91 -18.27 20.89
C THR A 68 3.51 -18.79 20.53
N LEU A 69 2.87 -18.26 19.48
CA LEU A 69 1.50 -18.62 19.13
C LEU A 69 1.34 -20.03 18.51
N GLY A 70 2.45 -20.77 18.31
CA GLY A 70 2.42 -22.13 17.80
C GLY A 70 2.15 -22.23 16.30
N GLY A 71 2.40 -21.17 15.54
CA GLY A 71 2.45 -21.15 14.08
C GLY A 71 3.88 -20.89 13.59
N GLN A 72 4.14 -21.11 12.29
CA GLN A 72 5.39 -20.69 11.69
C GLN A 72 5.40 -19.17 11.53
N PHE A 73 6.25 -18.50 12.29
CA PHE A 73 6.47 -17.06 12.23
C PHE A 73 7.41 -16.71 11.07
N VAL A 74 7.04 -15.72 10.27
CA VAL A 74 7.86 -15.17 9.19
C VAL A 74 7.77 -13.65 9.22
N LEU A 75 8.91 -12.96 9.35
CA LEU A 75 8.98 -11.51 9.15
C LEU A 75 8.89 -11.23 7.66
N GLY A 76 7.78 -10.61 7.23
CA GLY A 76 7.49 -10.31 5.84
C GLY A 76 8.30 -9.12 5.33
N ASP A 77 8.04 -7.96 5.88
CA ASP A 77 8.75 -6.72 5.58
C ASP A 77 8.65 -5.71 6.73
N CYS A 78 9.29 -4.57 6.53
CA CYS A 78 9.05 -3.35 7.29
C CYS A 78 8.51 -2.30 6.32
N ARG A 79 7.28 -1.84 6.55
CA ARG A 79 6.63 -0.79 5.76
C ARG A 79 6.80 0.56 6.44
N VAL A 80 7.07 1.59 5.65
CA VAL A 80 7.13 2.99 6.09
C VAL A 80 6.00 3.78 5.47
N ILE A 81 5.32 4.57 6.28
CA ILE A 81 4.18 5.40 5.89
C ILE A 81 4.59 6.86 6.03
N TYR A 82 4.47 7.58 4.94
CA TYR A 82 4.74 9.01 4.85
C TYR A 82 3.44 9.78 4.70
N THR A 83 3.38 10.96 5.29
CA THR A 83 2.26 11.88 5.16
C THR A 83 2.73 13.25 4.71
N ARG A 84 1.86 13.95 3.99
CA ARG A 84 2.04 15.35 3.61
C ARG A 84 0.79 16.12 4.04
N ASP A 85 0.97 17.18 4.78
CA ASP A 85 -0.09 18.16 5.05
C ASP A 85 -0.32 19.02 3.80
N ASN A 86 -1.46 18.83 3.15
CA ASN A 86 -1.78 19.51 1.91
C ASN A 86 -2.09 21.00 2.11
N ALA A 87 -2.64 21.37 3.27
CA ALA A 87 -2.94 22.76 3.61
C ALA A 87 -1.67 23.53 3.96
N GLY A 88 -0.84 22.99 4.87
CA GLY A 88 0.37 23.64 5.34
C GLY A 88 1.49 23.69 4.29
N ALA A 89 1.67 22.63 3.51
CA ALA A 89 2.70 22.59 2.46
C ALA A 89 2.25 23.25 1.14
N GLY A 90 0.95 23.57 0.99
CA GLY A 90 0.40 24.17 -0.22
C GLY A 90 0.41 23.25 -1.44
N ARG A 91 0.00 23.82 -2.58
CA ARG A 91 -0.01 23.09 -3.85
C ARG A 91 1.41 22.78 -4.32
N PRO A 92 1.73 21.55 -4.75
CA PRO A 92 3.04 21.22 -5.31
C PRO A 92 3.29 22.00 -6.60
N GLN A 93 4.57 22.17 -6.95
CA GLN A 93 4.93 22.69 -8.27
C GLN A 93 4.36 21.77 -9.35
N GLY A 94 4.03 22.34 -10.50
CA GLY A 94 3.60 21.55 -11.67
C GLY A 94 4.66 20.54 -12.13
N PRO A 95 4.30 19.62 -13.04
CA PRO A 95 5.24 18.73 -13.66
C PRO A 95 6.42 19.49 -14.29
N ARG A 96 7.63 18.94 -14.16
CA ARG A 96 8.84 19.52 -14.79
C ARG A 96 8.89 19.25 -16.29
N ASN A 97 8.39 18.07 -16.69
CA ASN A 97 8.29 17.71 -18.10
C ASN A 97 7.04 18.35 -18.69
N SER A 98 7.20 19.26 -19.63
CA SER A 98 6.08 19.98 -20.30
C SER A 98 5.18 19.03 -21.09
N ALA A 99 5.70 17.90 -21.55
CA ALA A 99 4.96 16.86 -22.27
C ALA A 99 4.27 15.83 -21.33
N PHE A 100 4.47 15.93 -20.01
CA PHE A 100 3.80 15.05 -19.04
C PHE A 100 2.30 15.34 -19.00
N ARG A 101 1.52 14.27 -19.04
CA ARG A 101 0.06 14.31 -18.90
C ARG A 101 -0.38 13.24 -17.92
N LEU A 102 -1.40 13.56 -17.10
CA LEU A 102 -2.06 12.60 -16.21
C LEU A 102 -3.53 12.56 -16.58
N ARG A 103 -4.07 11.37 -16.82
CA ARG A 103 -5.47 11.19 -17.16
C ARG A 103 -6.10 10.05 -16.36
N ALA A 104 -7.40 10.10 -16.15
CA ALA A 104 -8.13 8.98 -15.60
C ALA A 104 -8.05 7.76 -16.55
N ALA A 105 -7.92 6.58 -15.96
CA ALA A 105 -8.05 5.33 -16.69
C ALA A 105 -9.54 5.01 -16.93
N SER A 106 -9.82 4.41 -18.06
CA SER A 106 -11.11 3.87 -18.44
C SER A 106 -11.05 2.33 -18.50
N ALA A 107 -12.18 1.68 -18.62
CA ALA A 107 -12.24 0.21 -18.81
C ALA A 107 -11.45 -0.24 -20.05
N ALA A 108 -11.35 0.59 -21.09
CA ALA A 108 -10.57 0.31 -22.29
C ALA A 108 -9.06 0.26 -22.04
N ASP A 109 -8.58 0.86 -20.94
CA ASP A 109 -7.16 0.85 -20.57
C ASP A 109 -6.72 -0.46 -19.88
N GLY A 110 -7.62 -1.42 -19.67
CA GLY A 110 -7.32 -2.67 -19.00
C GLY A 110 -6.06 -3.38 -19.53
N PRO A 111 -5.94 -3.66 -20.85
CA PRO A 111 -4.73 -4.29 -21.43
C PRO A 111 -3.47 -3.44 -21.27
N LEU A 112 -3.56 -2.12 -21.37
CA LEU A 112 -2.46 -1.18 -21.15
C LEU A 112 -1.97 -1.26 -19.69
N LEU A 113 -2.89 -1.19 -18.74
CA LEU A 113 -2.57 -1.25 -17.32
C LEU A 113 -1.95 -2.59 -16.94
N ASP A 114 -2.44 -3.70 -17.49
CA ASP A 114 -1.82 -5.01 -17.27
C ASP A 114 -0.37 -5.05 -17.73
N SER A 115 -0.09 -4.50 -18.91
CA SER A 115 1.26 -4.40 -19.44
C SER A 115 2.14 -3.49 -18.58
N LEU A 116 1.63 -2.35 -18.10
CA LEU A 116 2.36 -1.47 -17.18
C LEU A 116 2.68 -2.19 -15.87
N VAL A 117 1.69 -2.82 -15.25
CA VAL A 117 1.86 -3.57 -14.00
C VAL A 117 2.89 -4.66 -14.16
N GLU A 118 2.81 -5.45 -15.22
CA GLU A 118 3.75 -6.54 -15.49
C GLU A 118 5.19 -6.04 -15.60
N GLN A 119 5.43 -5.01 -16.40
CA GLN A 119 6.78 -4.47 -16.61
C GLN A 119 7.34 -3.75 -15.37
N ILE A 120 6.48 -3.15 -14.53
CA ILE A 120 6.87 -2.39 -13.35
C ILE A 120 7.15 -3.32 -12.16
N PHE A 121 6.32 -4.35 -11.97
CA PHE A 121 6.33 -5.19 -10.77
C PHE A 121 6.92 -6.58 -10.96
N THR A 122 7.31 -6.97 -12.17
CA THR A 122 8.11 -8.20 -12.35
C THR A 122 9.41 -8.09 -11.56
N GLY A 123 9.62 -9.05 -10.67
CA GLY A 123 10.77 -9.06 -9.75
C GLY A 123 10.68 -8.08 -8.58
N TYR A 124 9.54 -7.42 -8.38
CA TYR A 124 9.33 -6.56 -7.21
C TYR A 124 9.18 -7.39 -5.93
N HIS A 125 9.94 -7.03 -4.91
CA HIS A 125 9.89 -7.71 -3.63
C HIS A 125 8.74 -7.18 -2.77
N THR A 126 7.89 -8.10 -2.30
CA THR A 126 6.80 -7.81 -1.38
C THR A 126 6.92 -8.68 -0.15
N HIS A 127 6.15 -8.38 0.90
CA HIS A 127 6.14 -9.19 2.12
C HIS A 127 5.76 -10.68 1.88
N TYR A 128 5.16 -11.02 0.74
CA TYR A 128 4.82 -12.42 0.43
C TYR A 128 6.03 -13.25 0.06
N VAL A 129 7.05 -12.64 -0.55
CA VAL A 129 8.26 -13.35 -1.03
C VAL A 129 9.04 -14.00 0.11
N SER A 130 8.98 -13.41 1.30
CA SER A 130 9.66 -13.95 2.49
C SER A 130 8.98 -15.21 3.05
N ASN A 131 7.72 -15.48 2.71
CA ASN A 131 6.98 -16.63 3.23
C ASN A 131 7.11 -17.84 2.32
N PRO A 132 7.92 -18.87 2.68
CA PRO A 132 8.17 -20.02 1.82
C PRO A 132 6.93 -20.88 1.58
N ARG A 133 5.90 -20.77 2.42
CA ARG A 133 4.63 -21.51 2.26
C ARG A 133 3.70 -20.89 1.21
N LEU A 134 3.98 -19.68 0.75
CA LEU A 134 3.15 -19.04 -0.26
C LEU A 134 3.56 -19.40 -1.69
N GLY A 135 4.72 -20.03 -1.89
CA GLY A 135 5.18 -20.51 -3.20
C GLY A 135 5.53 -19.36 -4.17
N ALA A 136 5.74 -19.73 -5.43
CA ALA A 136 5.91 -18.77 -6.52
C ALA A 136 4.53 -18.34 -7.02
N PHE A 137 3.92 -17.36 -6.37
CA PHE A 137 2.62 -16.85 -6.80
C PHE A 137 2.74 -15.90 -7.98
N ALA A 138 1.68 -15.85 -8.75
CA ALA A 138 1.39 -14.81 -9.71
C ALA A 138 1.11 -13.47 -8.98
N LEU A 139 2.11 -12.94 -8.23
CA LEU A 139 1.99 -11.65 -7.53
C LEU A 139 1.59 -10.53 -8.49
N VAL A 140 2.11 -10.58 -9.71
CA VAL A 140 1.81 -9.64 -10.78
C VAL A 140 0.34 -9.67 -11.14
N ASP A 141 -0.28 -10.84 -11.22
CA ASP A 141 -1.72 -10.96 -11.51
C ASP A 141 -2.57 -10.33 -10.42
N GLY A 142 -2.15 -10.46 -9.16
CA GLY A 142 -2.79 -9.76 -8.05
C GLY A 142 -2.70 -8.24 -8.13
N TYR A 143 -1.59 -7.72 -8.61
CA TYR A 143 -1.46 -6.27 -8.85
C TYR A 143 -2.31 -5.83 -10.05
N LYS A 144 -2.43 -6.64 -11.11
CA LYS A 144 -3.33 -6.37 -12.23
C LYS A 144 -4.78 -6.28 -11.77
N GLU A 145 -5.26 -7.28 -11.02
CA GLU A 145 -6.61 -7.28 -10.44
C GLU A 145 -6.85 -6.06 -9.55
N TRP A 146 -5.89 -5.76 -8.67
CA TRP A 146 -5.99 -4.63 -7.76
C TRP A 146 -6.02 -3.29 -8.50
N THR A 147 -5.19 -3.13 -9.53
CA THR A 147 -5.17 -1.93 -10.38
C THR A 147 -6.49 -1.75 -11.10
N ARG A 148 -7.04 -2.81 -11.70
CA ARG A 148 -8.34 -2.77 -12.39
C ARG A 148 -9.50 -2.43 -11.47
N ALA A 149 -9.47 -2.89 -10.20
CA ALA A 149 -10.49 -2.59 -9.20
C ALA A 149 -10.55 -1.09 -8.81
N HIS A 150 -9.59 -0.28 -9.26
CA HIS A 150 -9.57 1.18 -9.05
C HIS A 150 -10.08 1.96 -10.27
N ILE A 151 -10.55 1.30 -11.32
CA ILE A 151 -11.10 1.98 -12.51
C ILE A 151 -12.58 2.29 -12.27
N GLY A 152 -12.96 3.55 -12.40
CA GLY A 152 -14.36 3.99 -12.40
C GLY A 152 -15.06 3.99 -11.04
N GLY A 153 -14.35 3.92 -9.94
CA GLY A 153 -14.89 4.04 -8.60
C GLY A 153 -15.19 5.50 -8.22
N SER A 154 -16.06 5.71 -7.23
CA SER A 154 -16.39 7.04 -6.70
C SER A 154 -15.27 7.62 -5.83
N ASP A 155 -14.60 6.79 -5.07
CA ASP A 155 -13.55 7.11 -4.12
C ASP A 155 -12.20 6.45 -4.45
N LYS A 156 -12.22 5.52 -5.41
CA LYS A 156 -11.04 4.80 -5.93
C LYS A 156 -10.80 5.19 -7.38
N HIS A 157 -9.59 5.60 -7.67
CA HIS A 157 -9.23 6.04 -9.02
C HIS A 157 -7.96 5.36 -9.50
N CYS A 158 -7.92 5.06 -10.78
CA CYS A 158 -6.71 4.67 -11.48
C CYS A 158 -6.37 5.78 -12.49
N LEU A 159 -5.14 6.27 -12.44
CA LEU A 159 -4.65 7.32 -13.34
C LEU A 159 -3.47 6.78 -14.15
N VAL A 160 -3.45 7.10 -15.44
CA VAL A 160 -2.36 6.79 -16.36
C VAL A 160 -1.57 8.06 -16.62
N ALA A 161 -0.25 7.96 -16.48
CA ALA A 161 0.68 9.02 -16.83
C ALA A 161 1.30 8.75 -18.20
N GLU A 162 1.37 9.80 -19.01
CA GLU A 162 1.94 9.79 -20.35
C GLU A 162 3.06 10.83 -20.44
N LEU A 163 4.12 10.48 -21.15
CA LEU A 163 5.21 11.40 -21.53
C LEU A 163 5.41 11.30 -23.03
N ASP A 164 5.35 12.44 -23.73
CA ASP A 164 5.44 12.51 -25.19
C ASP A 164 4.38 11.63 -25.90
N GLY A 165 3.19 11.49 -25.31
CA GLY A 165 2.10 10.65 -25.82
C GLY A 165 2.24 9.15 -25.58
N GLU A 166 3.30 8.71 -24.90
CA GLU A 166 3.52 7.31 -24.53
C GLU A 166 3.18 7.08 -23.05
N ALA A 167 2.37 6.06 -22.75
CA ALA A 167 2.07 5.68 -21.37
C ALA A 167 3.34 5.18 -20.68
N CYS A 168 3.71 5.83 -19.58
CA CYS A 168 5.00 5.61 -18.90
C CYS A 168 4.90 5.25 -17.43
N ALA A 169 3.73 5.49 -16.81
CA ALA A 169 3.51 5.24 -15.40
C ALA A 169 2.02 5.14 -15.10
N PHE A 170 1.68 4.66 -13.91
CA PHE A 170 0.32 4.72 -13.40
C PHE A 170 0.32 4.94 -11.88
N THR A 171 -0.84 5.34 -11.35
CA THR A 171 -1.10 5.36 -9.91
C THR A 171 -2.54 4.97 -9.65
N THR A 172 -2.76 4.18 -8.60
CA THR A 172 -4.10 3.96 -8.03
C THR A 172 -4.21 4.72 -6.73
N THR A 173 -5.36 5.28 -6.48
CA THR A 173 -5.59 6.17 -5.35
C THR A 173 -6.93 5.90 -4.68
N HIS A 174 -7.02 6.25 -3.41
CA HIS A 174 -8.25 6.33 -2.65
C HIS A 174 -8.38 7.75 -2.11
N VAL A 175 -9.52 8.41 -2.30
CA VAL A 175 -9.70 9.83 -1.96
C VAL A 175 -10.90 10.03 -1.06
N THR A 176 -10.67 10.71 0.06
CA THR A 176 -11.69 11.20 0.98
C THR A 176 -11.39 12.66 1.31
N THR A 177 -12.32 13.36 1.95
CA THR A 177 -12.06 14.72 2.45
C THR A 177 -10.99 14.77 3.56
N ALA A 178 -10.74 13.66 4.24
CA ALA A 178 -9.71 13.57 5.26
C ALA A 178 -8.32 13.41 4.63
N ALA A 179 -8.19 12.49 3.67
CA ALA A 179 -6.91 12.15 3.05
C ALA A 179 -7.08 11.64 1.62
N GLY A 180 -6.06 11.88 0.79
CA GLY A 180 -5.79 11.14 -0.43
C GLY A 180 -4.71 10.10 -0.16
N GLU A 181 -4.96 8.85 -0.48
CA GLU A 181 -4.00 7.76 -0.36
C GLU A 181 -3.50 7.34 -1.73
N VAL A 182 -2.18 7.28 -1.89
CA VAL A 182 -1.53 6.63 -3.04
C VAL A 182 -1.37 5.16 -2.69
N VAL A 183 -2.17 4.31 -3.35
CA VAL A 183 -2.29 2.89 -3.00
C VAL A 183 -1.24 2.04 -3.72
N LEU A 184 -1.14 2.20 -5.04
CA LEU A 184 -0.16 1.52 -5.88
C LEU A 184 0.29 2.47 -6.99
N ASN A 185 1.58 2.56 -7.23
CA ASN A 185 2.12 3.39 -8.29
C ASN A 185 3.42 2.83 -8.83
N GLY A 186 3.78 3.23 -10.02
CA GLY A 186 5.06 2.85 -10.60
C GLY A 186 5.33 3.51 -11.94
N VAL A 187 6.60 3.50 -12.32
CA VAL A 187 7.11 4.04 -13.57
C VAL A 187 7.84 2.93 -14.33
N LEU A 188 7.54 2.80 -15.61
CA LEU A 188 8.21 1.84 -16.49
C LEU A 188 9.73 1.97 -16.40
N PRO A 189 10.48 0.86 -16.37
CA PRO A 189 11.94 0.89 -16.22
C PRO A 189 12.64 1.85 -17.18
N ARG A 190 12.23 1.89 -18.46
CA ARG A 190 12.82 2.76 -19.50
C ARG A 190 12.58 4.27 -19.28
N PHE A 191 11.66 4.65 -18.39
CA PHE A 191 11.38 6.05 -18.04
C PHE A 191 11.94 6.47 -16.67
N ARG A 192 12.58 5.54 -15.95
CA ARG A 192 13.23 5.85 -14.67
C ARG A 192 14.39 6.83 -14.87
N GLY A 193 14.71 7.62 -13.85
CA GLY A 193 15.76 8.64 -13.92
C GLY A 193 15.38 9.91 -14.70
N ARG A 194 14.22 9.95 -15.36
CA ARG A 194 13.76 11.07 -16.18
C ARG A 194 12.83 12.05 -15.43
N GLY A 195 12.67 11.91 -14.12
CA GLY A 195 11.80 12.76 -13.30
C GLY A 195 10.31 12.39 -13.33
N VAL A 196 9.90 11.40 -14.13
CA VAL A 196 8.49 10.98 -14.31
C VAL A 196 7.81 10.64 -12.99
N TYR A 197 8.49 9.94 -12.08
CA TYR A 197 7.91 9.60 -10.78
C TYR A 197 7.56 10.84 -9.94
N ARG A 198 8.42 11.86 -9.95
CA ARG A 198 8.18 13.13 -9.27
C ARG A 198 7.01 13.88 -9.88
N ASP A 199 6.92 13.91 -11.21
CA ASP A 199 5.82 14.55 -11.92
C ASP A 199 4.49 13.84 -11.65
N LEU A 200 4.48 12.50 -11.63
CA LEU A 200 3.33 11.68 -11.24
C LEU A 200 2.87 12.01 -9.82
N LEU A 201 3.80 12.04 -8.85
CA LEU A 201 3.48 12.35 -7.46
C LEU A 201 2.89 13.75 -7.31
N ARG A 202 3.50 14.75 -7.93
CA ARG A 202 3.02 16.15 -7.91
C ARG A 202 1.62 16.29 -8.48
N ALA A 203 1.38 15.70 -9.64
CA ALA A 203 0.07 15.73 -10.28
C ALA A 203 -0.99 15.00 -9.45
N THR A 204 -0.63 13.88 -8.82
CA THR A 204 -1.52 13.14 -7.92
C THR A 204 -1.86 13.95 -6.68
N VAL A 205 -0.86 14.58 -6.02
CA VAL A 205 -1.10 15.44 -4.86
C VAL A 205 -1.97 16.65 -5.23
N ALA A 206 -1.73 17.26 -6.40
CA ALA A 206 -2.55 18.36 -6.88
C ALA A 206 -4.02 17.95 -7.07
N ALA A 207 -4.26 16.75 -7.63
CA ALA A 207 -5.62 16.21 -7.76
C ALA A 207 -6.28 15.94 -6.40
N PHE A 208 -5.53 15.49 -5.40
CA PHE A 208 -6.04 15.31 -4.04
C PHE A 208 -6.46 16.65 -3.40
N ILE A 209 -5.65 17.69 -3.57
CA ILE A 209 -5.98 19.03 -3.09
C ILE A 209 -7.25 19.56 -3.78
N GLU A 210 -7.39 19.37 -5.08
CA GLU A 210 -8.59 19.75 -5.84
C GLU A 210 -9.84 19.00 -5.37
N ALA A 211 -9.69 17.73 -4.96
CA ALA A 211 -10.74 16.93 -4.35
C ALA A 211 -11.02 17.27 -2.87
N GLY A 212 -10.29 18.24 -2.28
CA GLY A 212 -10.49 18.69 -0.91
C GLY A 212 -9.80 17.83 0.16
N ALA A 213 -8.93 16.90 -0.21
CA ALA A 213 -8.18 16.08 0.76
C ALA A 213 -7.18 16.93 1.54
N ARG A 214 -7.28 16.90 2.88
CA ARG A 214 -6.44 17.70 3.78
C ARG A 214 -5.01 17.19 3.90
N SER A 215 -4.81 15.90 3.65
CA SER A 215 -3.49 15.27 3.70
C SER A 215 -3.31 14.28 2.55
N THR A 216 -2.05 13.93 2.28
CA THR A 216 -1.70 12.83 1.37
C THR A 216 -0.95 11.77 2.16
N VAL A 217 -1.32 10.51 1.97
CA VAL A 217 -0.68 9.34 2.59
C VAL A 217 -0.09 8.45 1.50
N ILE A 218 1.11 7.96 1.73
CA ILE A 218 1.80 7.04 0.82
C ILE A 218 2.68 6.10 1.62
N ALA A 219 2.81 4.85 1.16
CA ALA A 219 3.61 3.84 1.86
C ALA A 219 4.47 3.01 0.90
N THR A 220 5.59 2.51 1.42
CA THR A 220 6.46 1.56 0.71
C THR A 220 7.25 0.71 1.71
N GLN A 221 8.01 -0.26 1.22
CA GLN A 221 8.99 -1.00 2.01
C GLN A 221 10.16 -0.09 2.40
N ILE A 222 10.75 -0.33 3.56
CA ILE A 222 11.83 0.50 4.13
C ILE A 222 13.09 0.55 3.25
N ASP A 223 13.34 -0.48 2.46
CA ASP A 223 14.49 -0.59 1.56
C ASP A 223 14.30 0.20 0.25
N ASN A 224 13.09 0.61 -0.09
CA ASN A 224 12.81 1.42 -1.28
C ASN A 224 13.20 2.89 -1.08
N ARG A 225 14.49 3.13 -0.85
CA ARG A 225 15.06 4.46 -0.55
C ARG A 225 14.87 5.47 -1.68
N ALA A 226 14.80 5.01 -2.92
CA ALA A 226 14.68 5.88 -4.08
C ALA A 226 13.39 6.73 -4.05
N VAL A 227 12.24 6.09 -3.79
CA VAL A 227 10.97 6.82 -3.71
C VAL A 227 10.87 7.65 -2.44
N GLN A 228 11.38 7.15 -1.30
CA GLN A 228 11.40 7.89 -0.04
C GLN A 228 12.16 9.22 -0.18
N GLY A 229 13.31 9.22 -0.87
CA GLY A 229 14.07 10.45 -1.18
C GLY A 229 13.25 11.46 -1.99
N VAL A 230 12.44 10.98 -2.96
CA VAL A 230 11.52 11.87 -3.69
C VAL A 230 10.45 12.42 -2.76
N TRP A 231 9.83 11.59 -1.92
CA TRP A 231 8.76 12.01 -1.01
C TRP A 231 9.22 13.12 -0.06
N VAL A 232 10.39 12.94 0.57
CA VAL A 232 10.97 13.97 1.47
C VAL A 232 11.16 15.30 0.72
N THR A 233 11.68 15.27 -0.53
CA THR A 233 11.88 16.51 -1.31
C THR A 233 10.57 17.15 -1.77
N GLU A 234 9.46 16.41 -1.79
CA GLU A 234 8.12 16.90 -2.14
C GLU A 234 7.26 17.22 -0.90
N GLY A 235 7.89 17.33 0.28
CA GLY A 235 7.25 17.80 1.51
C GLY A 235 6.51 16.73 2.31
N PHE A 236 6.82 15.44 2.08
CA PHE A 236 6.34 14.37 2.92
C PHE A 236 7.28 14.15 4.11
N ALA A 237 6.69 13.81 5.25
CA ALA A 237 7.40 13.40 6.45
C ALA A 237 7.04 11.95 6.80
N LEU A 238 8.01 11.22 7.37
CA LEU A 238 7.77 9.89 7.91
C LEU A 238 6.79 10.01 9.08
N ALA A 239 5.63 9.38 8.96
CA ALA A 239 4.59 9.41 9.99
C ALA A 239 4.72 8.19 10.94
N ARG A 240 4.89 7.00 10.37
CA ARG A 240 5.06 5.76 11.15
C ARG A 240 5.71 4.66 10.31
N SER A 241 6.15 3.62 11.00
CA SER A 241 6.64 2.39 10.39
C SER A 241 6.03 1.17 11.06
N GLU A 242 5.89 0.08 10.30
CA GLU A 242 5.19 -1.12 10.71
C GLU A 242 5.95 -2.37 10.25
N TYR A 243 6.03 -3.38 11.09
CA TYR A 243 6.39 -4.72 10.66
C TYR A 243 5.17 -5.41 10.06
N THR A 244 5.34 -6.07 8.92
CA THR A 244 4.39 -7.04 8.38
C THR A 244 4.90 -8.44 8.72
N ILE A 245 4.11 -9.18 9.47
CA ILE A 245 4.44 -10.49 10.00
C ILE A 245 3.44 -11.49 9.43
N HIS A 246 3.92 -12.63 8.97
CA HIS A 246 3.09 -13.78 8.62
C HIS A 246 3.18 -14.83 9.73
N ILE A 247 2.04 -15.37 10.13
CA ILE A 247 1.96 -16.53 11.00
C ILE A 247 1.14 -17.58 10.27
N ASN A 248 1.81 -18.67 9.86
CA ASN A 248 1.16 -19.80 9.23
C ASN A 248 0.74 -20.78 10.32
N PHE A 249 -0.56 -20.99 10.53
CA PHE A 249 -1.12 -21.89 11.53
C PHE A 249 -1.46 -23.27 10.95
N ASP A 250 -1.57 -23.40 9.64
CA ASP A 250 -1.69 -24.69 8.96
C ASP A 250 -0.36 -25.44 9.13
N GLY A 251 -0.38 -26.46 9.95
CA GLY A 251 0.78 -27.30 10.30
C GLY A 251 1.14 -28.29 9.22
#